data_16be4e81e8ad64badcda05258d4b655e
#
_entry.id   16be4e81e8ad64badcda05258d4b655e
#
_cell.length_a   1.000
_cell.length_b   1.000
_cell.length_c   1.000
_cell.angle_alpha   90.00
_cell.angle_beta   90.00
_cell.angle_gamma   90.00
#
_symmetry.space_group_name_H-M   'P 1'
#
loop_
_entity.id
_entity.type
_entity.pdbx_description
1 polymer ?
#
loop_
_entity_poly.entity_id
_entity_poly.type
_entity_poly.pdbx_seq_one_letter_code
_entity_poly.pdbx_strand_id
1 'polypeptide(L)'
;MSSLKGKISQVIGPVVDVAFEKGLELPNIYDALEVFKTDGTRVVLEVQAHVGESSVRTISMDSTDGFTRGMEATSTGLPIKVPTGEKIKGRLFNVVGEAIDGINEVDNSDGLPIHREAPKFEDLSTATEILFTGIKVIDLIEPYAKGGKIGLFGGAGVGKTVLIQELINNIAKGHGGLSVFAGVGERTREGNDLLREMLESGIIKYGEDFLTSMENGGWDLNKINLDEMKESKATFVFGQMNEPPGARARVALSGLTIAEYFRDGDGEGQGKDILFFVDNIFRFTQAGSEVSALLGRMPSAVGYQPTLATEMGAMQERITSTKSGSITSVQAVYVPADDLTDPAPANTFAHLDATTVLSRKIAELGIYPAVDPLDSTSRILTPEIVGDEHYNCAQRVQITLQRYKELQDIIAILGMDELSEEDKMVVHRARRVQRFLSQPFHVAEQFTGLPGVLVDIQETIKAFNDILDGKYDQYPEAAFNLKGGIEDVVEAGEKMLAEA
;
A
#
# COMPACT_ATOMS: atom_id res chain seq x y z
N MET A 1 9.26 38.33 -4.05
CA MET A 1 9.85 38.43 -2.71
C MET A 1 11.31 38.05 -2.82
N SER A 2 12.26 38.78 -2.19
CA SER A 2 13.67 38.35 -2.21
C SER A 2 13.77 37.03 -1.42
N SER A 3 14.31 35.98 -2.03
CA SER A 3 14.52 34.70 -1.36
C SER A 3 15.45 34.87 -0.16
N LEU A 4 15.01 34.42 1.01
CA LEU A 4 15.79 34.49 2.25
C LEU A 4 16.99 33.53 2.12
N LYS A 5 18.22 34.06 2.31
CA LYS A 5 19.45 33.29 2.17
C LYS A 5 20.14 33.09 3.51
N GLY A 6 20.50 31.86 3.79
CA GLY A 6 21.29 31.47 4.94
C GLY A 6 22.55 30.75 4.53
N LYS A 7 23.36 30.36 5.52
CA LYS A 7 24.59 29.59 5.32
C LYS A 7 24.61 28.37 6.23
N ILE A 8 25.07 27.25 5.71
CA ILE A 8 25.28 26.03 6.49
C ILE A 8 26.30 26.34 7.60
N SER A 9 25.87 26.14 8.84
CA SER A 9 26.69 26.33 10.03
C SER A 9 27.23 25.01 10.58
N GLN A 10 26.43 23.92 10.46
CA GLN A 10 26.79 22.58 10.94
C GLN A 10 26.13 21.50 10.11
N VAL A 11 26.81 20.36 9.93
CA VAL A 11 26.28 19.15 9.30
C VAL A 11 26.50 17.98 10.25
N ILE A 12 25.43 17.25 10.60
CA ILE A 12 25.46 16.08 11.49
C ILE A 12 24.68 14.97 10.79
N GLY A 13 25.36 14.24 9.88
CA GLY A 13 24.67 13.25 9.03
C GLY A 13 23.55 13.92 8.22
N PRO A 14 22.30 13.43 8.33
CA PRO A 14 21.17 14.00 7.59
C PRO A 14 20.64 15.31 8.19
N VAL A 15 21.11 15.74 9.34
CA VAL A 15 20.69 16.98 10.02
C VAL A 15 21.66 18.09 9.67
N VAL A 16 21.12 19.23 9.22
CA VAL A 16 21.89 20.40 8.79
C VAL A 16 21.36 21.65 9.49
N ASP A 17 22.25 22.35 10.18
CA ASP A 17 21.91 23.65 10.78
C ASP A 17 22.28 24.77 9.80
N VAL A 18 21.34 25.68 9.57
CA VAL A 18 21.49 26.82 8.66
C VAL A 18 21.32 28.11 9.47
N ALA A 19 22.32 28.99 9.39
CA ALA A 19 22.33 30.27 10.05
C ALA A 19 21.92 31.39 9.06
N PHE A 20 21.07 32.31 9.53
CA PHE A 20 20.62 33.49 8.82
C PHE A 20 21.17 34.76 9.48
N GLU A 21 21.07 35.89 8.82
CA GLU A 21 21.45 37.18 9.41
C GLU A 21 20.50 37.53 10.57
N LYS A 22 21.09 38.07 11.63
CA LYS A 22 20.31 38.48 12.83
C LYS A 22 19.26 39.55 12.47
N GLY A 23 18.06 39.38 13.00
CA GLY A 23 16.96 40.32 12.82
C GLY A 23 16.09 40.05 11.60
N LEU A 24 16.38 39.01 10.83
CA LEU A 24 15.49 38.52 9.79
C LEU A 24 14.49 37.52 10.39
N GLU A 25 13.30 37.47 9.82
CA GLU A 25 12.31 36.43 10.11
C GLU A 25 12.80 35.08 9.57
N LEU A 26 12.84 34.09 10.47
CA LEU A 26 13.33 32.76 10.09
C LEU A 26 12.28 32.02 9.24
N PRO A 27 12.70 31.07 8.34
CA PRO A 27 11.77 30.19 7.65
C PRO A 27 10.88 29.43 8.64
N ASN A 28 9.62 29.20 8.26
CA ASN A 28 8.68 28.44 9.08
C ASN A 28 9.09 26.98 9.23
N ILE A 29 8.56 26.33 10.25
CA ILE A 29 8.68 24.88 10.36
C ILE A 29 8.05 24.23 9.14
N TYR A 30 8.74 23.22 8.57
CA TYR A 30 8.44 22.52 7.32
C TYR A 30 8.73 23.29 6.02
N ASP A 31 9.16 24.56 6.08
CA ASP A 31 9.63 25.22 4.85
C ASP A 31 10.83 24.48 4.27
N ALA A 32 10.89 24.46 2.95
CA ALA A 32 11.99 23.89 2.19
C ALA A 32 13.10 24.93 1.96
N LEU A 33 14.33 24.50 2.19
CA LEU A 33 15.53 25.23 1.81
C LEU A 33 16.24 24.48 0.69
N GLU A 34 16.79 25.20 -0.28
CA GLU A 34 17.57 24.62 -1.39
C GLU A 34 19.06 24.90 -1.19
N VAL A 35 19.86 23.85 -1.34
CA VAL A 35 21.32 23.92 -1.35
C VAL A 35 21.81 23.32 -2.66
N PHE A 36 22.69 24.02 -3.36
CA PHE A 36 23.34 23.49 -4.55
C PHE A 36 24.77 23.06 -4.24
N LYS A 37 25.07 21.79 -4.51
CA LYS A 37 26.42 21.26 -4.39
C LYS A 37 27.35 21.85 -5.46
N THR A 38 28.64 21.65 -5.31
CA THR A 38 29.65 22.15 -6.26
C THR A 38 29.54 21.54 -7.66
N ASP A 39 28.92 20.37 -7.77
CA ASP A 39 28.62 19.69 -9.04
C ASP A 39 27.27 20.14 -9.67
N GLY A 40 26.57 21.08 -9.02
CA GLY A 40 25.26 21.56 -9.45
C GLY A 40 24.06 20.76 -8.93
N THR A 41 24.29 19.66 -8.20
CA THR A 41 23.20 18.86 -7.63
C THR A 41 22.40 19.69 -6.63
N ARG A 42 21.08 19.76 -6.84
CA ARG A 42 20.12 20.40 -5.93
C ARG A 42 19.76 19.44 -4.80
N VAL A 43 19.88 19.89 -3.57
CA VAL A 43 19.45 19.17 -2.38
C VAL A 43 18.44 20.00 -1.61
N VAL A 44 17.34 19.40 -1.20
CA VAL A 44 16.29 20.04 -0.42
C VAL A 44 16.45 19.68 1.05
N LEU A 45 16.40 20.69 1.90
CA LEU A 45 16.38 20.59 3.36
C LEU A 45 15.02 21.04 3.87
N GLU A 46 14.46 20.35 4.86
CA GLU A 46 13.20 20.70 5.49
C GLU A 46 13.44 21.20 6.91
N VAL A 47 12.93 22.39 7.23
CA VAL A 47 13.05 23.00 8.56
C VAL A 47 12.27 22.19 9.59
N GLN A 48 12.96 21.79 10.67
CA GLN A 48 12.38 21.02 11.77
C GLN A 48 12.26 21.78 13.08
N ALA A 49 13.15 22.72 13.32
CA ALA A 49 13.17 23.51 14.54
C ALA A 49 13.91 24.83 14.35
N HIS A 50 13.56 25.84 15.11
CA HIS A 50 14.37 27.03 15.28
C HIS A 50 15.39 26.80 16.41
N VAL A 51 16.64 27.15 16.15
CA VAL A 51 17.76 27.00 17.09
C VAL A 51 18.31 28.39 17.41
N GLY A 52 17.87 28.94 18.57
CA GLY A 52 18.19 30.33 18.92
C GLY A 52 17.46 31.35 18.05
N GLU A 53 18.04 32.54 17.91
CA GLU A 53 17.39 33.69 17.28
C GLU A 53 17.67 33.81 15.77
N SER A 54 18.65 33.06 15.23
CA SER A 54 19.11 33.26 13.85
C SER A 54 19.43 31.99 13.11
N SER A 55 19.08 30.82 13.63
CA SER A 55 19.42 29.54 13.00
C SER A 55 18.22 28.61 12.98
N VAL A 56 18.15 27.77 11.97
CA VAL A 56 17.17 26.68 11.87
C VAL A 56 17.90 25.33 11.78
N ARG A 57 17.30 24.32 12.37
CA ARG A 57 17.70 22.92 12.22
C ARG A 57 16.85 22.24 11.20
N THR A 58 17.47 21.57 10.22
CA THR A 58 16.81 20.95 9.09
C THR A 58 17.14 19.47 8.96
N ILE A 59 16.32 18.74 8.24
CA ILE A 59 16.64 17.40 7.75
C ILE A 59 16.81 17.42 6.24
N SER A 60 17.80 16.70 5.74
CA SER A 60 18.06 16.60 4.30
C SER A 60 17.20 15.52 3.66
N MET A 61 16.67 15.82 2.46
CA MET A 61 15.93 14.88 1.61
C MET A 61 16.85 14.06 0.70
N ASP A 62 18.13 14.39 0.65
CA ASP A 62 19.15 13.68 -0.13
C ASP A 62 20.46 13.62 0.66
N SER A 63 21.48 12.91 0.15
CA SER A 63 22.78 12.82 0.79
C SER A 63 23.42 14.20 1.05
N THR A 64 23.92 14.38 2.26
CA THR A 64 24.67 15.56 2.68
C THR A 64 26.16 15.50 2.32
N ASP A 65 26.58 14.46 1.60
CA ASP A 65 27.97 14.33 1.15
C ASP A 65 28.37 15.52 0.25
N GLY A 66 29.51 16.09 0.55
CA GLY A 66 29.99 17.30 -0.14
C GLY A 66 29.50 18.62 0.47
N PHE A 67 28.65 18.59 1.49
CA PHE A 67 28.26 19.81 2.20
C PHE A 67 29.44 20.33 3.05
N THR A 68 29.65 21.64 2.99
CA THR A 68 30.64 22.33 3.79
C THR A 68 30.03 23.54 4.52
N ARG A 69 30.63 23.94 5.62
CA ARG A 69 30.24 25.16 6.29
C ARG A 69 30.37 26.36 5.37
N GLY A 70 29.41 27.27 5.42
CA GLY A 70 29.39 28.48 4.60
C GLY A 70 28.70 28.33 3.25
N MET A 71 28.33 27.10 2.82
CA MET A 71 27.52 26.92 1.64
C MET A 71 26.17 27.64 1.81
N GLU A 72 25.70 28.27 0.74
CA GLU A 72 24.45 29.00 0.71
C GLU A 72 23.25 28.02 0.73
N ALA A 73 22.26 28.33 1.57
CA ALA A 73 20.96 27.69 1.59
C ALA A 73 19.89 28.74 1.38
N THR A 74 19.04 28.54 0.38
CA THR A 74 18.02 29.52 -0.01
C THR A 74 16.65 29.00 0.38
N SER A 75 15.90 29.78 1.17
CA SER A 75 14.50 29.45 1.52
C SER A 75 13.60 29.62 0.32
N THR A 76 12.74 28.63 0.08
CA THR A 76 11.66 28.74 -0.91
C THR A 76 10.46 29.51 -0.37
N GLY A 77 10.35 29.70 0.96
CA GLY A 77 9.21 30.27 1.66
C GLY A 77 7.95 29.39 1.65
N LEU A 78 8.09 28.13 1.27
CA LEU A 78 7.01 27.16 1.17
C LEU A 78 7.52 25.77 1.59
N PRO A 79 6.63 24.88 2.08
CA PRO A 79 6.96 23.46 2.28
C PRO A 79 7.33 22.76 0.98
N ILE A 80 7.87 21.54 1.10
CA ILE A 80 8.07 20.63 -0.02
C ILE A 80 6.72 20.42 -0.73
N LYS A 81 6.71 20.52 -2.06
CA LYS A 81 5.55 20.34 -2.91
C LYS A 81 5.73 19.15 -3.85
N VAL A 82 4.61 18.52 -4.20
CA VAL A 82 4.55 17.48 -5.21
C VAL A 82 3.64 17.90 -6.37
N PRO A 83 3.96 17.54 -7.61
CA PRO A 83 3.13 17.85 -8.77
C PRO A 83 1.82 17.06 -8.70
N THR A 84 0.77 17.62 -9.28
CA THR A 84 -0.58 17.06 -9.29
C THR A 84 -1.20 17.15 -10.68
N GLY A 85 -2.38 16.56 -10.84
CA GLY A 85 -3.13 16.58 -12.10
C GLY A 85 -2.84 15.40 -13.01
N GLU A 86 -3.36 15.45 -14.24
CA GLU A 86 -3.26 14.37 -15.22
C GLU A 86 -1.81 14.09 -15.67
N LYS A 87 -0.93 15.08 -15.54
CA LYS A 87 0.49 15.03 -15.95
C LYS A 87 1.35 14.05 -15.13
N ILE A 88 0.84 13.55 -14.00
CA ILE A 88 1.59 12.63 -13.12
C ILE A 88 1.23 11.16 -13.33
N LYS A 89 0.20 10.87 -14.11
CA LYS A 89 -0.22 9.49 -14.36
C LYS A 89 0.87 8.70 -15.09
N GLY A 90 1.12 7.50 -14.64
CA GLY A 90 2.16 6.63 -15.17
C GLY A 90 3.58 7.03 -14.84
N ARG A 91 3.78 8.07 -14.01
CA ARG A 91 5.08 8.65 -13.69
C ARG A 91 5.60 8.16 -12.34
N LEU A 92 6.90 8.29 -12.19
CA LEU A 92 7.64 7.94 -10.98
C LEU A 92 8.34 9.17 -10.41
N PHE A 93 8.08 9.49 -9.15
CA PHE A 93 8.61 10.67 -8.47
C PHE A 93 9.46 10.30 -7.25
N ASN A 94 10.37 11.20 -6.87
CA ASN A 94 11.02 11.18 -5.58
C ASN A 94 10.21 11.96 -4.52
N VAL A 95 10.74 12.03 -3.29
CA VAL A 95 10.07 12.67 -2.15
C VAL A 95 9.79 14.17 -2.36
N VAL A 96 10.60 14.87 -3.15
CA VAL A 96 10.45 16.31 -3.44
C VAL A 96 9.67 16.61 -4.71
N GLY A 97 9.05 15.58 -5.30
CA GLY A 97 8.20 15.72 -6.49
C GLY A 97 8.94 15.85 -7.81
N GLU A 98 10.22 15.49 -7.86
CA GLU A 98 10.97 15.41 -9.10
C GLU A 98 10.73 14.06 -9.77
N ALA A 99 10.54 14.08 -11.09
CA ALA A 99 10.40 12.85 -11.87
C ALA A 99 11.75 12.11 -11.95
N ILE A 100 11.75 10.83 -11.60
CA ILE A 100 12.94 9.96 -11.58
C ILE A 100 12.86 8.79 -12.57
N ASP A 101 11.85 8.82 -13.44
CA ASP A 101 11.64 7.82 -14.50
C ASP A 101 12.50 8.06 -15.76
N GLY A 102 13.23 9.17 -15.82
CA GLY A 102 14.12 9.52 -16.94
C GLY A 102 13.39 10.02 -18.20
N ILE A 103 12.07 10.24 -18.14
CA ILE A 103 11.28 10.66 -19.31
C ILE A 103 11.50 12.16 -19.57
N ASN A 104 10.88 13.01 -18.78
CA ASN A 104 11.02 14.47 -18.83
C ASN A 104 10.64 15.07 -17.48
N GLU A 105 11.10 16.29 -17.23
CA GLU A 105 10.67 17.02 -16.04
C GLU A 105 9.17 17.29 -16.06
N VAL A 106 8.56 17.25 -14.88
CA VAL A 106 7.16 17.58 -14.66
C VAL A 106 7.08 18.90 -13.92
N ASP A 107 6.34 19.85 -14.48
CA ASP A 107 6.14 21.16 -13.85
C ASP A 107 5.46 20.98 -12.47
N ASN A 108 6.09 21.54 -11.44
CA ASN A 108 5.64 21.50 -10.05
C ASN A 108 5.25 22.89 -9.52
N SER A 109 5.05 23.87 -10.40
CA SER A 109 4.71 25.25 -10.02
C SER A 109 3.36 25.34 -9.30
N ASP A 110 2.40 24.56 -9.73
CA ASP A 110 1.05 24.40 -9.17
C ASP A 110 0.93 23.26 -8.16
N GLY A 111 2.05 22.65 -7.76
CA GLY A 111 2.11 21.53 -6.84
C GLY A 111 1.54 21.82 -5.45
N LEU A 112 1.10 20.78 -4.78
CA LEU A 112 0.55 20.85 -3.42
C LEU A 112 1.59 20.53 -2.35
N PRO A 113 1.55 21.21 -1.19
CA PRO A 113 2.46 20.95 -0.10
C PRO A 113 2.19 19.57 0.51
N ILE A 114 3.26 18.86 0.93
CA ILE A 114 3.14 17.53 1.53
C ILE A 114 2.62 17.57 2.97
N HIS A 115 2.83 18.67 3.68
CA HIS A 115 2.27 18.90 5.01
C HIS A 115 0.90 19.57 4.88
N ARG A 116 -0.13 18.76 5.10
CA ARG A 116 -1.53 19.18 5.03
C ARG A 116 -2.27 18.70 6.25
N GLU A 117 -3.30 19.42 6.64
CA GLU A 117 -4.22 19.01 7.70
C GLU A 117 -5.17 17.91 7.19
N ALA A 118 -5.66 17.08 8.10
CA ALA A 118 -6.72 16.13 7.81
C ALA A 118 -8.00 16.89 7.39
N PRO A 119 -8.89 16.25 6.58
CA PRO A 119 -10.18 16.83 6.22
C PRO A 119 -10.98 17.23 7.46
N LYS A 120 -11.69 18.35 7.38
CA LYS A 120 -12.54 18.79 8.47
C LYS A 120 -13.72 17.85 8.66
N PHE A 121 -14.24 17.77 9.89
CA PHE A 121 -15.38 16.91 10.21
C PHE A 121 -16.59 17.14 9.29
N GLU A 122 -16.82 18.39 8.91
CA GLU A 122 -17.92 18.78 8.00
C GLU A 122 -17.76 18.25 6.57
N ASP A 123 -16.53 17.92 6.16
CA ASP A 123 -16.21 17.41 4.81
C ASP A 123 -16.23 15.87 4.74
N LEU A 124 -16.26 15.20 5.89
CA LEU A 124 -16.24 13.74 5.95
C LEU A 124 -17.55 13.13 5.44
N SER A 125 -17.45 11.97 4.80
CA SER A 125 -18.58 11.10 4.54
C SER A 125 -18.91 10.30 5.80
N THR A 126 -20.18 10.24 6.15
CA THR A 126 -20.67 9.44 7.28
C THR A 126 -21.17 8.05 6.85
N ALA A 127 -21.25 7.80 5.54
CA ALA A 127 -21.66 6.51 5.01
C ALA A 127 -20.52 5.50 5.09
N THR A 128 -20.79 4.32 5.63
CA THR A 128 -19.87 3.18 5.55
C THR A 128 -20.22 2.37 4.31
N GLU A 129 -19.36 2.40 3.31
CA GLU A 129 -19.50 1.65 2.07
C GLU A 129 -18.44 0.55 1.99
N ILE A 130 -18.81 -0.58 1.39
CA ILE A 130 -17.88 -1.69 1.16
C ILE A 130 -17.15 -1.44 -0.16
N LEU A 131 -15.83 -1.60 -0.14
CA LEU A 131 -15.01 -1.63 -1.35
C LEU A 131 -14.87 -3.08 -1.81
N PHE A 132 -15.63 -3.47 -2.83
CA PHE A 132 -15.53 -4.79 -3.41
C PHE A 132 -14.25 -4.92 -4.24
N THR A 133 -13.45 -5.92 -3.89
CA THR A 133 -12.15 -6.18 -4.54
C THR A 133 -12.25 -7.20 -5.67
N GLY A 134 -13.32 -7.98 -5.71
CA GLY A 134 -13.49 -9.11 -6.63
C GLY A 134 -12.63 -10.33 -6.25
N ILE A 135 -12.04 -10.32 -5.06
CA ILE A 135 -11.22 -11.41 -4.51
C ILE A 135 -12.03 -12.10 -3.40
N LYS A 136 -12.44 -13.33 -3.66
CA LYS A 136 -13.37 -14.09 -2.78
C LYS A 136 -13.02 -14.07 -1.31
N VAL A 137 -11.75 -14.38 -0.98
CA VAL A 137 -11.33 -14.46 0.42
C VAL A 137 -11.36 -13.11 1.12
N ILE A 138 -11.01 -12.04 0.43
CA ILE A 138 -11.06 -10.68 0.99
C ILE A 138 -12.51 -10.27 1.17
N ASP A 139 -13.28 -10.28 0.10
CA ASP A 139 -14.66 -9.77 0.13
C ASP A 139 -15.57 -10.55 1.08
N LEU A 140 -15.35 -11.87 1.26
CA LEU A 140 -16.13 -12.70 2.16
C LEU A 140 -15.73 -12.57 3.63
N ILE A 141 -14.43 -12.67 3.91
CA ILE A 141 -13.90 -12.85 5.28
C ILE A 141 -13.45 -11.55 5.92
N GLU A 142 -12.88 -10.66 5.13
CA GLU A 142 -12.29 -9.40 5.60
C GLU A 142 -12.64 -8.21 4.71
N PRO A 143 -13.93 -7.95 4.45
CA PRO A 143 -14.34 -6.91 3.51
C PRO A 143 -13.69 -5.57 3.84
N TYR A 144 -13.24 -4.86 2.81
CA TYR A 144 -12.59 -3.56 2.96
C TYR A 144 -13.62 -2.44 3.02
N ALA A 145 -13.45 -1.53 3.97
CA ALA A 145 -14.22 -0.30 4.00
C ALA A 145 -13.67 0.69 2.98
N LYS A 146 -14.53 1.32 2.20
CA LYS A 146 -14.18 2.45 1.34
C LYS A 146 -13.73 3.62 2.22
N GLY A 147 -12.56 4.17 1.95
CA GLY A 147 -11.92 5.16 2.84
C GLY A 147 -11.29 4.56 4.10
N GLY A 148 -11.25 3.24 4.20
CA GLY A 148 -10.64 2.51 5.31
C GLY A 148 -9.12 2.33 5.17
N LYS A 149 -8.52 1.86 6.25
CA LYS A 149 -7.09 1.59 6.38
C LYS A 149 -6.88 0.10 6.58
N ILE A 150 -6.24 -0.53 5.63
CA ILE A 150 -5.99 -1.97 5.61
C ILE A 150 -4.52 -2.24 5.89
N GLY A 151 -4.23 -3.06 6.90
CA GLY A 151 -2.89 -3.55 7.15
C GLY A 151 -2.66 -4.88 6.42
N LEU A 152 -1.60 -4.93 5.61
CA LEU A 152 -1.19 -6.14 4.91
C LEU A 152 0.03 -6.75 5.58
N PHE A 153 -0.15 -7.91 6.19
CA PHE A 153 0.87 -8.65 6.91
C PHE A 153 1.30 -9.87 6.12
N GLY A 154 2.58 -10.18 6.14
CA GLY A 154 3.10 -11.40 5.53
C GLY A 154 4.61 -11.36 5.39
N GLY A 155 5.22 -12.53 5.51
CA GLY A 155 6.64 -12.71 5.27
C GLY A 155 7.03 -12.57 3.80
N ALA A 156 8.30 -12.79 3.50
CA ALA A 156 8.77 -12.81 2.12
C ALA A 156 8.23 -14.04 1.37
N GLY A 157 7.88 -13.88 0.08
CA GLY A 157 7.50 -14.96 -0.82
C GLY A 157 6.07 -15.50 -0.64
N VAL A 158 5.20 -14.80 0.05
CA VAL A 158 3.78 -15.21 0.23
C VAL A 158 2.82 -14.57 -0.77
N GLY A 159 3.34 -13.82 -1.77
CA GLY A 159 2.53 -13.21 -2.82
C GLY A 159 1.99 -11.81 -2.48
N LYS A 160 2.61 -11.07 -1.54
CA LYS A 160 2.20 -9.72 -1.14
C LYS A 160 2.12 -8.77 -2.35
N THR A 161 3.18 -8.69 -3.14
CA THR A 161 3.27 -7.82 -4.32
C THR A 161 2.21 -8.18 -5.35
N VAL A 162 2.02 -9.47 -5.62
CA VAL A 162 1.01 -9.97 -6.57
C VAL A 162 -0.41 -9.60 -6.12
N LEU A 163 -0.69 -9.68 -4.81
CA LEU A 163 -1.98 -9.25 -4.26
C LEU A 163 -2.20 -7.75 -4.42
N ILE A 164 -1.17 -6.93 -4.14
CA ILE A 164 -1.23 -5.47 -4.34
C ILE A 164 -1.53 -5.14 -5.80
N GLN A 165 -0.83 -5.77 -6.73
CA GLN A 165 -1.05 -5.57 -8.16
C GLN A 165 -2.45 -5.97 -8.60
N GLU A 166 -2.97 -7.10 -8.12
CA GLU A 166 -4.33 -7.53 -8.43
C GLU A 166 -5.37 -6.55 -7.88
N LEU A 167 -5.19 -6.04 -6.67
CA LEU A 167 -6.05 -4.99 -6.11
C LEU A 167 -6.04 -3.72 -6.98
N ILE A 168 -4.87 -3.26 -7.41
CA ILE A 168 -4.76 -2.11 -8.32
C ILE A 168 -5.50 -2.39 -9.64
N ASN A 169 -5.25 -3.56 -10.24
CA ASN A 169 -5.89 -3.95 -11.50
C ASN A 169 -7.42 -4.01 -11.37
N ASN A 170 -7.91 -4.61 -10.29
CA ASN A 170 -9.35 -4.82 -10.07
C ASN A 170 -10.08 -3.51 -9.82
N ILE A 171 -9.50 -2.62 -9.00
CA ILE A 171 -10.06 -1.29 -8.76
C ILE A 171 -10.00 -0.41 -10.02
N ALA A 172 -8.92 -0.48 -10.79
CA ALA A 172 -8.83 0.22 -12.07
C ALA A 172 -9.92 -0.22 -13.07
N LYS A 173 -10.22 -1.52 -13.12
CA LYS A 173 -11.25 -2.10 -14.00
C LYS A 173 -12.67 -1.88 -13.47
N GLY A 174 -12.89 -2.12 -12.18
CA GLY A 174 -14.22 -2.10 -11.57
C GLY A 174 -14.75 -0.70 -11.25
N HIS A 175 -13.88 0.19 -10.81
CA HIS A 175 -14.27 1.52 -10.30
C HIS A 175 -13.70 2.69 -11.10
N GLY A 176 -12.89 2.42 -12.14
CA GLY A 176 -12.23 3.49 -12.92
C GLY A 176 -11.26 4.34 -12.09
N GLY A 177 -10.90 3.88 -10.89
CA GLY A 177 -10.07 4.59 -9.93
C GLY A 177 -8.62 4.69 -10.34
N LEU A 178 -7.91 5.62 -9.69
CA LEU A 178 -6.47 5.78 -9.76
C LEU A 178 -5.83 5.21 -8.51
N SER A 179 -4.65 4.63 -8.65
CA SER A 179 -3.85 4.15 -7.54
C SER A 179 -2.59 4.99 -7.37
N VAL A 180 -2.21 5.26 -6.13
CA VAL A 180 -0.94 5.90 -5.79
C VAL A 180 -0.13 4.94 -4.94
N PHE A 181 1.09 4.67 -5.34
CA PHE A 181 1.99 3.78 -4.62
C PHE A 181 3.15 4.57 -4.01
N ALA A 182 3.29 4.52 -2.70
CA ALA A 182 4.41 5.08 -1.95
C ALA A 182 5.36 3.97 -1.51
N GLY A 183 6.54 3.88 -2.13
CA GLY A 183 7.60 2.98 -1.74
C GLY A 183 8.45 3.61 -0.64
N VAL A 184 8.34 3.11 0.59
CA VAL A 184 8.97 3.68 1.79
C VAL A 184 10.05 2.75 2.32
N GLY A 185 11.30 3.07 2.04
CA GLY A 185 12.45 2.34 2.57
C GLY A 185 12.57 0.89 2.08
N GLU A 186 11.96 0.57 0.93
CA GLU A 186 12.05 -0.74 0.31
C GLU A 186 13.25 -0.83 -0.66
N ARG A 187 13.52 -2.02 -1.17
CA ARG A 187 14.64 -2.23 -2.08
C ARG A 187 14.35 -1.61 -3.45
N THR A 188 15.31 -0.89 -3.99
CA THR A 188 15.20 -0.26 -5.33
C THR A 188 14.84 -1.29 -6.42
N ARG A 189 15.38 -2.52 -6.32
CA ARG A 189 15.07 -3.59 -7.26
C ARG A 189 13.59 -3.96 -7.24
N GLU A 190 13.00 -4.09 -6.05
CA GLU A 190 11.57 -4.44 -5.90
C GLU A 190 10.66 -3.35 -6.46
N GLY A 191 11.03 -2.08 -6.28
CA GLY A 191 10.32 -0.96 -6.90
C GLY A 191 10.41 -0.95 -8.42
N ASN A 192 11.56 -1.31 -8.99
CA ASN A 192 11.73 -1.43 -10.43
C ASN A 192 10.99 -2.64 -11.02
N ASP A 193 11.01 -3.77 -10.32
CA ASP A 193 10.26 -4.97 -10.70
C ASP A 193 8.74 -4.65 -10.70
N LEU A 194 8.24 -3.93 -9.68
CA LEU A 194 6.84 -3.49 -9.61
C LEU A 194 6.45 -2.61 -10.80
N LEU A 195 7.28 -1.62 -11.17
CA LEU A 195 7.02 -0.78 -12.33
C LEU A 195 6.94 -1.59 -13.63
N ARG A 196 7.86 -2.55 -13.82
CA ARG A 196 7.86 -3.44 -14.98
C ARG A 196 6.59 -4.28 -15.05
N GLU A 197 6.21 -4.90 -13.95
CA GLU A 197 5.00 -5.73 -13.86
C GLU A 197 3.72 -4.92 -14.11
N MET A 198 3.68 -3.64 -13.66
CA MET A 198 2.58 -2.72 -13.95
C MET A 198 2.49 -2.32 -15.44
N LEU A 199 3.63 -2.25 -16.13
CA LEU A 199 3.69 -2.05 -17.58
C LEU A 199 3.19 -3.29 -18.32
N GLU A 200 3.64 -4.48 -17.92
CA GLU A 200 3.24 -5.75 -18.52
C GLU A 200 1.74 -6.04 -18.34
N SER A 201 1.17 -5.65 -17.19
CA SER A 201 -0.27 -5.79 -16.91
C SER A 201 -1.15 -4.71 -17.55
N GLY A 202 -0.55 -3.68 -18.19
CA GLY A 202 -1.26 -2.56 -18.83
C GLY A 202 -1.91 -1.58 -17.86
N ILE A 203 -1.58 -1.63 -16.57
CA ILE A 203 -1.98 -0.62 -15.57
C ILE A 203 -1.27 0.69 -15.86
N ILE A 204 0.02 0.61 -16.20
CA ILE A 204 0.80 1.72 -16.74
C ILE A 204 0.94 1.52 -18.25
N LYS A 205 0.71 2.57 -19.01
CA LYS A 205 0.71 2.55 -20.46
C LYS A 205 1.81 3.44 -20.99
N TYR A 206 2.87 2.83 -21.50
CA TYR A 206 3.96 3.53 -22.19
C TYR A 206 3.89 3.36 -23.72
N GLY A 207 2.90 2.59 -24.22
CA GLY A 207 2.69 2.30 -25.64
C GLY A 207 3.36 1.00 -26.10
N GLU A 208 2.83 0.45 -27.21
CA GLU A 208 3.26 -0.87 -27.74
C GLU A 208 4.74 -0.88 -28.18
N ASP A 209 5.25 0.22 -28.76
CA ASP A 209 6.64 0.31 -29.19
C ASP A 209 7.62 0.23 -28.02
N PHE A 210 7.25 0.80 -26.86
CA PHE A 210 8.03 0.69 -25.65
C PHE A 210 7.98 -0.72 -25.07
N LEU A 211 6.79 -1.32 -24.98
CA LEU A 211 6.60 -2.68 -24.48
C LEU A 211 7.38 -3.70 -25.32
N THR A 212 7.31 -3.61 -26.65
CA THR A 212 8.11 -4.44 -27.56
C THR A 212 9.61 -4.28 -27.33
N SER A 213 10.08 -3.08 -27.04
CA SER A 213 11.49 -2.84 -26.69
C SER A 213 11.85 -3.49 -25.36
N MET A 214 10.97 -3.39 -24.37
CA MET A 214 11.16 -3.97 -23.03
C MET A 214 11.20 -5.51 -23.08
N GLU A 215 10.32 -6.15 -23.83
CA GLU A 215 10.30 -7.61 -24.05
C GLU A 215 11.60 -8.13 -24.68
N ASN A 216 12.19 -7.33 -25.58
CA ASN A 216 13.49 -7.65 -26.19
C ASN A 216 14.69 -7.27 -25.32
N GLY A 217 14.48 -6.96 -24.03
CA GLY A 217 15.53 -6.64 -23.05
C GLY A 217 16.06 -5.20 -23.15
N GLY A 218 15.40 -4.33 -23.90
CA GLY A 218 15.69 -2.90 -23.96
C GLY A 218 14.90 -2.07 -22.99
N TRP A 219 15.30 -0.81 -22.81
CA TRP A 219 14.58 0.21 -22.05
C TRP A 219 14.72 1.55 -22.77
N ASP A 220 14.02 1.69 -23.90
CA ASP A 220 14.16 2.86 -24.76
C ASP A 220 13.07 3.89 -24.50
N LEU A 221 13.39 4.88 -23.68
CA LEU A 221 12.47 5.97 -23.28
C LEU A 221 11.98 6.82 -24.45
N ASN A 222 12.68 6.81 -25.60
CA ASN A 222 12.26 7.55 -26.79
C ASN A 222 11.04 6.93 -27.48
N LYS A 223 10.70 5.69 -27.13
CA LYS A 223 9.55 4.97 -27.68
C LYS A 223 8.27 5.13 -26.87
N ILE A 224 8.33 5.90 -25.78
CA ILE A 224 7.16 6.15 -24.93
C ILE A 224 6.14 7.01 -25.65
N ASN A 225 4.90 6.58 -25.66
CA ASN A 225 3.76 7.35 -26.12
C ASN A 225 3.17 8.17 -24.96
N LEU A 226 3.46 9.46 -24.91
CA LEU A 226 3.03 10.35 -23.84
C LEU A 226 1.49 10.52 -23.75
N ASP A 227 0.77 10.33 -24.84
CA ASP A 227 -0.69 10.42 -24.82
C ASP A 227 -1.32 9.15 -24.22
N GLU A 228 -0.81 7.98 -24.56
CA GLU A 228 -1.23 6.72 -23.92
C GLU A 228 -0.85 6.71 -22.43
N MET A 229 0.28 7.29 -22.05
CA MET A 229 0.71 7.36 -20.67
C MET A 229 -0.30 8.09 -19.76
N LYS A 230 -1.03 9.08 -20.26
CA LYS A 230 -2.11 9.79 -19.54
C LYS A 230 -3.29 8.85 -19.16
N GLU A 231 -3.44 7.74 -19.87
CA GLU A 231 -4.46 6.73 -19.56
C GLU A 231 -4.04 5.77 -18.45
N SER A 232 -2.79 5.86 -17.99
CA SER A 232 -2.29 5.04 -16.89
C SER A 232 -3.14 5.19 -15.63
N LYS A 233 -3.24 4.10 -14.86
CA LYS A 233 -4.08 4.01 -13.66
C LYS A 233 -3.29 4.03 -12.35
N ALA A 234 -1.99 4.24 -12.42
CA ALA A 234 -1.13 4.32 -11.25
C ALA A 234 -0.09 5.43 -11.37
N THR A 235 0.36 5.93 -10.20
CA THR A 235 1.46 6.87 -10.04
C THR A 235 2.32 6.39 -8.88
N PHE A 236 3.64 6.55 -8.98
CA PHE A 236 4.59 6.09 -7.96
C PHE A 236 5.35 7.24 -7.34
N VAL A 237 5.60 7.12 -6.03
CA VAL A 237 6.52 7.98 -5.30
C VAL A 237 7.47 7.10 -4.49
N PHE A 238 8.77 7.18 -4.76
CA PHE A 238 9.76 6.32 -4.10
C PHE A 238 10.70 7.11 -3.20
N GLY A 239 10.90 6.59 -1.98
CA GLY A 239 11.95 6.94 -1.05
C GLY A 239 12.57 5.64 -0.55
N GLN A 240 13.48 5.08 -1.34
CA GLN A 240 14.00 3.72 -1.16
C GLN A 240 14.99 3.61 0.03
N MET A 241 15.42 2.39 0.37
CA MET A 241 16.26 2.15 1.53
C MET A 241 17.68 2.77 1.44
N ASN A 242 18.13 3.10 0.25
CA ASN A 242 19.42 3.78 0.03
C ASN A 242 19.32 5.31 0.23
N GLU A 243 18.11 5.85 0.34
CA GLU A 243 17.89 7.27 0.56
C GLU A 243 18.00 7.63 2.06
N PRO A 244 18.35 8.90 2.38
CA PRO A 244 18.46 9.33 3.76
C PRO A 244 17.16 9.25 4.54
N PRO A 245 17.19 9.22 5.86
CA PRO A 245 15.98 9.11 6.68
C PRO A 245 15.00 10.27 6.48
N GLY A 246 15.46 11.46 6.09
CA GLY A 246 14.57 12.57 5.74
C GLY A 246 13.61 12.22 4.61
N ALA A 247 14.14 11.66 3.50
CA ALA A 247 13.33 11.22 2.37
C ALA A 247 12.37 10.10 2.77
N ARG A 248 12.85 9.07 3.45
CA ARG A 248 12.02 7.93 3.90
C ARG A 248 10.90 8.35 4.87
N ALA A 249 11.12 9.39 5.68
CA ALA A 249 10.12 9.92 6.60
C ALA A 249 9.06 10.81 5.92
N ARG A 250 9.26 11.21 4.68
CA ARG A 250 8.35 12.15 3.96
C ARG A 250 7.69 11.55 2.72
N VAL A 251 8.27 10.53 2.11
CA VAL A 251 7.76 9.96 0.85
C VAL A 251 6.31 9.48 0.94
N ALA A 252 5.88 8.92 2.07
CA ALA A 252 4.48 8.54 2.27
C ALA A 252 3.55 9.76 2.26
N LEU A 253 3.99 10.90 2.82
CA LEU A 253 3.25 12.16 2.77
C LEU A 253 3.16 12.72 1.35
N SER A 254 4.24 12.59 0.57
CA SER A 254 4.26 12.98 -0.83
C SER A 254 3.24 12.19 -1.65
N GLY A 255 3.23 10.86 -1.51
CA GLY A 255 2.24 10.00 -2.17
C GLY A 255 0.81 10.29 -1.71
N LEU A 256 0.61 10.49 -0.40
CA LEU A 256 -0.71 10.80 0.15
C LEU A 256 -1.25 12.14 -0.38
N THR A 257 -0.40 13.16 -0.54
CA THR A 257 -0.80 14.45 -1.10
C THR A 257 -1.27 14.32 -2.55
N ILE A 258 -0.62 13.47 -3.35
CA ILE A 258 -1.08 13.14 -4.70
C ILE A 258 -2.46 12.46 -4.66
N ALA A 259 -2.63 11.49 -3.76
CA ALA A 259 -3.92 10.81 -3.60
C ALA A 259 -5.05 11.77 -3.17
N GLU A 260 -4.76 12.70 -2.26
CA GLU A 260 -5.71 13.73 -1.82
C GLU A 260 -6.17 14.65 -2.95
N TYR A 261 -5.28 15.03 -3.85
CA TYR A 261 -5.66 15.84 -5.02
C TYR A 261 -6.78 15.17 -5.82
N PHE A 262 -6.65 13.88 -6.10
CA PHE A 262 -7.66 13.15 -6.87
C PHE A 262 -8.91 12.83 -6.05
N ARG A 263 -8.79 12.63 -4.72
CA ARG A 263 -9.95 12.47 -3.84
C ARG A 263 -10.80 13.72 -3.78
N ASP A 264 -10.16 14.86 -3.62
CA ASP A 264 -10.86 16.14 -3.39
C ASP A 264 -11.33 16.78 -4.69
N GLY A 265 -10.74 16.38 -5.84
CA GLY A 265 -11.00 16.97 -7.15
C GLY A 265 -10.31 18.33 -7.33
N ASP A 266 -10.43 18.88 -8.52
CA ASP A 266 -9.85 20.17 -8.91
C ASP A 266 -10.76 21.38 -8.58
N GLY A 267 -11.83 21.15 -7.85
CA GLY A 267 -12.83 22.17 -7.49
C GLY A 267 -13.94 22.35 -8.53
N GLU A 268 -13.78 21.82 -9.74
CA GLU A 268 -14.79 21.84 -10.81
C GLU A 268 -15.37 20.44 -11.10
N GLY A 269 -14.65 19.37 -10.69
CA GLY A 269 -15.02 17.97 -10.89
C GLY A 269 -15.39 17.23 -9.62
N GLN A 270 -16.07 16.09 -9.77
CA GLN A 270 -16.22 15.15 -8.66
C GLN A 270 -14.88 14.51 -8.34
N GLY A 271 -14.57 14.41 -7.05
CA GLY A 271 -13.44 13.63 -6.57
C GLY A 271 -13.58 12.14 -6.95
N LYS A 272 -12.48 11.42 -6.86
CA LYS A 272 -12.40 10.00 -7.23
C LYS A 272 -12.14 9.13 -6.00
N ASP A 273 -12.45 7.85 -6.16
CA ASP A 273 -12.04 6.83 -5.20
C ASP A 273 -10.62 6.38 -5.54
N ILE A 274 -9.72 6.53 -4.58
CA ILE A 274 -8.30 6.31 -4.76
C ILE A 274 -7.85 5.16 -3.87
N LEU A 275 -7.04 4.25 -4.43
CA LEU A 275 -6.23 3.33 -3.66
C LEU A 275 -4.86 3.93 -3.37
N PHE A 276 -4.50 3.95 -2.11
CA PHE A 276 -3.21 4.42 -1.66
C PHE A 276 -2.41 3.28 -1.03
N PHE A 277 -1.34 2.88 -1.68
CA PHE A 277 -0.45 1.83 -1.20
C PHE A 277 0.77 2.42 -0.51
N VAL A 278 1.11 1.86 0.66
CA VAL A 278 2.33 2.22 1.39
C VAL A 278 3.12 0.94 1.65
N ASP A 279 4.27 0.82 1.06
CA ASP A 279 5.18 -0.29 1.30
C ASP A 279 6.57 0.27 1.66
N ASN A 280 6.97 0.29 2.91
CA ASN A 280 6.38 -0.29 4.11
C ASN A 280 6.14 0.79 5.19
N ILE A 281 4.99 0.80 5.83
CA ILE A 281 4.65 1.84 6.83
C ILE A 281 5.58 1.82 8.04
N PHE A 282 6.14 0.68 8.42
CA PHE A 282 7.13 0.59 9.48
C PHE A 282 8.38 1.44 9.19
N ARG A 283 8.80 1.53 7.91
CA ARG A 283 9.97 2.31 7.51
C ARG A 283 9.75 3.82 7.68
N PHE A 284 8.52 4.27 7.55
CA PHE A 284 8.14 5.66 7.86
C PHE A 284 8.44 5.99 9.33
N THR A 285 8.04 5.13 10.28
CA THR A 285 8.30 5.33 11.71
C THR A 285 9.78 5.14 12.05
N GLN A 286 10.46 4.18 11.45
CA GLN A 286 11.88 3.94 11.64
C GLN A 286 12.71 5.15 11.21
N ALA A 287 12.43 5.74 10.05
CA ALA A 287 13.13 6.93 9.58
C ALA A 287 12.97 8.11 10.55
N GLY A 288 11.79 8.28 11.13
CA GLY A 288 11.56 9.26 12.19
C GLY A 288 12.42 9.03 13.42
N SER A 289 12.62 7.78 13.85
CA SER A 289 13.47 7.44 14.99
C SER A 289 14.94 7.71 14.71
N GLU A 290 15.41 7.44 13.49
CA GLU A 290 16.80 7.67 13.08
C GLU A 290 17.21 9.14 13.20
N VAL A 291 16.34 10.09 12.88
CA VAL A 291 16.61 11.53 12.96
C VAL A 291 16.31 12.14 14.32
N SER A 292 15.42 11.53 15.09
CA SER A 292 14.89 12.12 16.33
C SER A 292 15.98 12.50 17.33
N ALA A 293 16.96 11.62 17.56
CA ALA A 293 18.07 11.87 18.46
C ALA A 293 18.96 13.02 17.94
N LEU A 294 19.19 13.09 16.63
CA LEU A 294 19.98 14.15 15.99
C LEU A 294 19.27 15.50 16.04
N LEU A 295 17.95 15.49 16.08
CA LEU A 295 17.13 16.71 16.30
C LEU A 295 17.11 17.16 17.76
N GLY A 296 17.76 16.41 18.68
CA GLY A 296 17.82 16.73 20.10
C GLY A 296 16.59 16.32 20.90
N ARG A 297 15.78 15.40 20.38
CA ARG A 297 14.61 14.86 21.08
C ARG A 297 15.01 13.69 21.97
N MET A 298 14.49 13.63 23.19
CA MET A 298 14.68 12.49 24.08
C MET A 298 13.96 11.25 23.50
N PRO A 299 14.64 10.09 23.37
CA PRO A 299 13.98 8.89 22.92
C PRO A 299 12.91 8.39 23.90
N SER A 300 11.84 7.84 23.37
CA SER A 300 10.78 7.15 24.13
C SER A 300 11.11 5.65 24.27
N ALA A 301 10.09 4.83 24.58
CA ALA A 301 10.24 3.38 24.72
C ALA A 301 10.89 2.75 23.46
N VAL A 302 11.79 1.81 23.68
CA VAL A 302 12.52 1.05 22.64
C VAL A 302 13.34 1.94 21.68
N GLY A 303 13.60 3.21 22.05
CA GLY A 303 14.38 4.13 21.24
C GLY A 303 13.63 4.90 20.17
N TYR A 304 12.28 4.77 20.09
CA TYR A 304 11.47 5.53 19.16
C TYR A 304 11.38 7.01 19.51
N GLN A 305 11.00 7.84 18.55
CA GLN A 305 10.70 9.25 18.74
C GLN A 305 9.52 9.45 19.70
N PRO A 306 9.54 10.50 20.54
CA PRO A 306 8.42 10.79 21.44
C PRO A 306 7.15 11.22 20.68
N THR A 307 7.30 11.63 19.42
CA THR A 307 6.24 12.09 18.52
C THR A 307 5.65 10.96 17.64
N LEU A 308 6.02 9.70 17.88
CA LEU A 308 5.61 8.55 17.07
C LEU A 308 4.10 8.50 16.82
N ALA A 309 3.31 8.52 17.89
CA ALA A 309 1.85 8.43 17.79
C ALA A 309 1.25 9.66 17.08
N THR A 310 1.80 10.85 17.33
CA THR A 310 1.34 12.09 16.70
C THR A 310 1.65 12.12 15.20
N GLU A 311 2.86 11.72 14.82
CA GLU A 311 3.28 11.66 13.40
C GLU A 311 2.46 10.63 12.63
N MET A 312 2.27 9.43 13.20
CA MET A 312 1.43 8.39 12.62
C MET A 312 -0.02 8.85 12.51
N GLY A 313 -0.60 9.40 13.58
CA GLY A 313 -1.96 9.91 13.59
C GLY A 313 -2.19 11.00 12.57
N ALA A 314 -1.28 11.98 12.47
CA ALA A 314 -1.38 13.07 11.50
C ALA A 314 -1.43 12.56 10.05
N MET A 315 -0.70 11.50 9.71
CA MET A 315 -0.76 10.87 8.39
C MET A 315 -2.04 10.04 8.22
N GLN A 316 -2.37 9.20 9.19
CA GLN A 316 -3.50 8.27 9.09
C GLN A 316 -4.86 8.97 9.03
N GLU A 317 -5.04 10.09 9.74
CA GLU A 317 -6.29 10.87 9.73
C GLU A 317 -6.56 11.58 8.38
N ARG A 318 -5.55 11.74 7.53
CA ARG A 318 -5.73 12.24 6.16
C ARG A 318 -6.33 11.18 5.23
N ILE A 319 -6.19 9.90 5.59
CA ILE A 319 -6.69 8.74 4.83
C ILE A 319 -8.14 8.50 5.24
N THR A 320 -9.09 8.97 4.44
CA THR A 320 -10.51 8.90 4.78
C THR A 320 -11.38 9.14 3.56
N SER A 321 -12.70 8.87 3.72
CA SER A 321 -13.73 9.27 2.76
C SER A 321 -14.22 10.69 3.06
N THR A 322 -14.27 11.50 2.01
CA THR A 322 -14.93 12.82 2.02
C THR A 322 -16.21 12.78 1.22
N LYS A 323 -16.96 13.88 1.22
CA LYS A 323 -18.15 14.05 0.38
C LYS A 323 -17.83 14.03 -1.14
N SER A 324 -16.56 14.29 -1.50
CA SER A 324 -16.11 14.35 -2.89
C SER A 324 -15.62 13.01 -3.41
N GLY A 325 -14.90 12.26 -2.59
CA GLY A 325 -14.28 10.99 -2.95
C GLY A 325 -13.66 10.28 -1.76
N SER A 326 -12.92 9.20 -1.98
CA SER A 326 -12.31 8.43 -0.90
C SER A 326 -10.85 8.08 -1.17
N ILE A 327 -10.08 7.94 -0.09
CA ILE A 327 -8.78 7.27 -0.11
C ILE A 327 -8.89 6.03 0.75
N THR A 328 -8.78 4.86 0.12
CA THR A 328 -8.63 3.58 0.82
C THR A 328 -7.16 3.20 0.80
N SER A 329 -6.55 2.96 1.94
CA SER A 329 -5.13 2.60 2.00
C SER A 329 -4.91 1.12 2.26
N VAL A 330 -3.92 0.57 1.56
CA VAL A 330 -3.34 -0.75 1.85
C VAL A 330 -1.90 -0.53 2.26
N GLN A 331 -1.60 -0.82 3.51
CA GLN A 331 -0.31 -0.53 4.13
C GLN A 331 0.38 -1.83 4.46
N ALA A 332 1.50 -2.10 3.81
CA ALA A 332 2.34 -3.21 4.20
C ALA A 332 2.97 -2.92 5.57
N VAL A 333 2.80 -3.83 6.51
CA VAL A 333 3.30 -3.69 7.87
C VAL A 333 4.36 -4.75 8.14
N TYR A 334 5.55 -4.30 8.48
CA TYR A 334 6.59 -5.16 9.03
C TYR A 334 6.53 -5.14 10.55
N VAL A 335 6.56 -6.32 11.15
CA VAL A 335 6.57 -6.48 12.60
C VAL A 335 7.97 -6.95 13.02
N PRO A 336 8.77 -6.10 13.68
CA PRO A 336 10.10 -6.48 14.14
C PRO A 336 10.06 -7.69 15.08
N ALA A 337 10.85 -8.73 14.77
CA ALA A 337 10.96 -9.94 15.58
C ALA A 337 9.59 -10.63 15.87
N ASP A 338 8.58 -10.41 15.04
CA ASP A 338 7.20 -10.86 15.23
C ASP A 338 6.56 -10.38 16.56
N ASP A 339 7.08 -9.28 17.12
CA ASP A 339 6.60 -8.68 18.36
C ASP A 339 5.53 -7.62 18.09
N LEU A 340 4.28 -7.99 18.24
CA LEU A 340 3.12 -7.09 18.07
C LEU A 340 3.02 -6.01 19.16
N THR A 341 3.81 -6.13 20.23
CA THR A 341 3.84 -5.14 21.32
C THR A 341 4.86 -4.03 21.08
N ASP A 342 5.67 -4.14 20.03
CA ASP A 342 6.56 -3.06 19.61
C ASP A 342 5.75 -1.78 19.32
N PRO A 343 6.19 -0.59 19.79
CA PRO A 343 5.43 0.64 19.65
C PRO A 343 5.04 1.03 18.23
N ALA A 344 5.86 0.73 17.22
CA ALA A 344 5.55 1.10 15.84
C ALA A 344 4.39 0.29 15.24
N PRO A 345 4.41 -1.06 15.22
CA PRO A 345 3.25 -1.83 14.81
C PRO A 345 2.04 -1.56 15.71
N ALA A 346 2.19 -1.48 17.04
CA ALA A 346 1.08 -1.23 17.94
C ALA A 346 0.32 0.07 17.63
N ASN A 347 1.03 1.17 17.34
CA ASN A 347 0.41 2.42 16.90
C ASN A 347 -0.24 2.29 15.52
N THR A 348 0.36 1.53 14.60
CA THR A 348 -0.23 1.28 13.28
C THR A 348 -1.55 0.52 13.40
N PHE A 349 -1.57 -0.56 14.19
CA PHE A 349 -2.77 -1.39 14.41
C PHE A 349 -3.96 -0.60 14.97
N ALA A 350 -3.70 0.41 15.81
CA ALA A 350 -4.77 1.24 16.37
C ALA A 350 -5.58 1.99 15.30
N HIS A 351 -4.98 2.25 14.15
CA HIS A 351 -5.61 2.98 13.04
C HIS A 351 -6.27 2.07 12.00
N LEU A 352 -5.97 0.76 12.00
CA LEU A 352 -6.45 -0.15 10.95
C LEU A 352 -7.93 -0.50 11.12
N ASP A 353 -8.64 -0.55 9.99
CA ASP A 353 -10.03 -0.99 9.88
C ASP A 353 -10.13 -2.47 9.50
N ALA A 354 -9.16 -2.97 8.74
CA ALA A 354 -9.04 -4.37 8.38
C ALA A 354 -7.58 -4.83 8.39
N THR A 355 -7.38 -6.11 8.57
CA THR A 355 -6.07 -6.75 8.63
C THR A 355 -6.06 -7.98 7.75
N THR A 356 -5.27 -7.94 6.68
CA THR A 356 -5.03 -9.06 5.76
C THR A 356 -3.74 -9.75 6.16
N VAL A 357 -3.82 -11.01 6.57
CA VAL A 357 -2.66 -11.82 6.95
C VAL A 357 -2.35 -12.84 5.87
N LEU A 358 -1.18 -12.74 5.24
CA LEU A 358 -0.68 -13.72 4.29
C LEU A 358 0.16 -14.77 5.01
N SER A 359 -0.24 -16.03 4.87
CA SER A 359 0.34 -17.17 5.58
C SER A 359 1.25 -18.00 4.65
N ARG A 360 2.49 -18.25 5.10
CA ARG A 360 3.41 -19.14 4.40
C ARG A 360 2.86 -20.57 4.36
N LYS A 361 2.20 -21.04 5.43
CA LYS A 361 1.61 -22.37 5.47
C LYS A 361 0.55 -22.58 4.39
N ILE A 362 -0.25 -21.53 4.12
CA ILE A 362 -1.27 -21.57 3.06
C ILE A 362 -0.61 -21.52 1.68
N ALA A 363 0.42 -20.71 1.51
CA ALA A 363 1.20 -20.66 0.27
C ALA A 363 1.87 -22.01 -0.07
N GLU A 364 2.39 -22.72 0.94
CA GLU A 364 2.98 -24.06 0.78
C GLU A 364 1.96 -25.13 0.33
N LEU A 365 0.67 -24.90 0.58
CA LEU A 365 -0.42 -25.75 0.08
C LEU A 365 -0.82 -25.43 -1.37
N GLY A 366 -0.17 -24.42 -2.01
CA GLY A 366 -0.51 -23.96 -3.36
C GLY A 366 -1.83 -23.20 -3.43
N ILE A 367 -2.27 -22.60 -2.32
CA ILE A 367 -3.49 -21.79 -2.23
C ILE A 367 -3.11 -20.31 -2.35
N TYR A 368 -3.59 -19.67 -3.43
CA TYR A 368 -3.33 -18.25 -3.71
C TYR A 368 -4.63 -17.52 -4.05
N PRO A 369 -4.84 -16.29 -3.51
CA PRO A 369 -3.95 -15.59 -2.58
C PRO A 369 -3.81 -16.35 -1.25
N ALA A 370 -2.61 -16.29 -0.67
CA ALA A 370 -2.29 -17.02 0.56
C ALA A 370 -2.84 -16.34 1.83
N VAL A 371 -4.02 -15.76 1.75
CA VAL A 371 -4.70 -15.07 2.86
C VAL A 371 -5.15 -16.10 3.89
N ASP A 372 -4.81 -15.86 5.16
CA ASP A 372 -5.29 -16.67 6.28
C ASP A 372 -6.68 -16.20 6.71
N PRO A 373 -7.73 -16.99 6.48
CA PRO A 373 -9.10 -16.58 6.78
C PRO A 373 -9.44 -16.58 8.28
N LEU A 374 -8.58 -17.15 9.12
CA LEU A 374 -8.75 -17.19 10.57
C LEU A 374 -8.01 -16.05 11.28
N ASP A 375 -6.88 -15.62 10.73
CA ASP A 375 -6.06 -14.56 11.32
C ASP A 375 -6.37 -13.19 10.70
N SER A 376 -7.06 -13.14 9.54
CA SER A 376 -7.50 -11.91 8.89
C SER A 376 -8.83 -11.43 9.47
N THR A 377 -8.97 -10.11 9.62
CA THR A 377 -10.14 -9.51 10.28
C THR A 377 -10.57 -8.20 9.60
N SER A 378 -11.86 -7.85 9.74
CA SER A 378 -12.40 -6.57 9.34
C SER A 378 -13.42 -6.06 10.34
N ARG A 379 -13.34 -4.76 10.66
CA ARG A 379 -14.30 -4.10 11.57
C ARG A 379 -15.70 -3.97 10.98
N ILE A 380 -15.81 -3.96 9.64
CA ILE A 380 -17.09 -3.82 8.96
C ILE A 380 -17.81 -5.17 8.72
N LEU A 381 -17.20 -6.29 9.08
CA LEU A 381 -17.86 -7.60 9.00
C LEU A 381 -18.87 -7.75 10.15
N THR A 382 -19.96 -7.02 10.07
CA THR A 382 -21.09 -7.04 11.01
C THR A 382 -22.39 -7.12 10.24
N PRO A 383 -23.46 -7.74 10.80
CA PRO A 383 -24.75 -7.88 10.11
C PRO A 383 -25.35 -6.54 9.64
N GLU A 384 -25.09 -5.46 10.39
CA GLU A 384 -25.61 -4.12 10.11
C GLU A 384 -25.01 -3.50 8.84
N ILE A 385 -23.77 -3.90 8.47
CA ILE A 385 -23.06 -3.32 7.33
C ILE A 385 -23.10 -4.26 6.13
N VAL A 386 -22.71 -5.53 6.32
CA VAL A 386 -22.60 -6.50 5.21
C VAL A 386 -23.92 -7.24 4.94
N GLY A 387 -24.86 -7.21 5.88
CA GLY A 387 -26.10 -7.98 5.84
C GLY A 387 -25.96 -9.37 6.47
N ASP A 388 -27.10 -9.92 6.89
CA ASP A 388 -27.16 -11.20 7.62
C ASP A 388 -26.64 -12.37 6.79
N GLU A 389 -26.94 -12.42 5.49
CA GLU A 389 -26.55 -13.54 4.62
C GLU A 389 -25.04 -13.63 4.48
N HIS A 390 -24.38 -12.51 4.19
CA HIS A 390 -22.91 -12.42 4.10
C HIS A 390 -22.25 -12.77 5.44
N TYR A 391 -22.71 -12.12 6.51
CA TYR A 391 -22.16 -12.35 7.85
C TYR A 391 -22.24 -13.82 8.27
N ASN A 392 -23.42 -14.43 8.12
CA ASN A 392 -23.63 -15.84 8.48
C ASN A 392 -22.77 -16.78 7.62
N CYS A 393 -22.63 -16.52 6.32
CA CYS A 393 -21.77 -17.30 5.44
C CYS A 393 -20.31 -17.21 5.89
N ALA A 394 -19.78 -16.01 6.16
CA ALA A 394 -18.42 -15.83 6.66
C ALA A 394 -18.19 -16.56 7.98
N GLN A 395 -19.13 -16.46 8.92
CA GLN A 395 -19.06 -17.19 10.20
C GLN A 395 -19.04 -18.70 10.03
N ARG A 396 -19.88 -19.25 9.14
CA ARG A 396 -19.90 -20.69 8.84
C ARG A 396 -18.57 -21.16 8.27
N VAL A 397 -17.99 -20.40 7.34
CA VAL A 397 -16.67 -20.70 6.75
C VAL A 397 -15.60 -20.69 7.85
N GLN A 398 -15.54 -19.66 8.67
CA GLN A 398 -14.54 -19.55 9.74
C GLN A 398 -14.68 -20.67 10.79
N ILE A 399 -15.88 -20.98 11.23
CA ILE A 399 -16.14 -22.07 12.19
C ILE A 399 -15.69 -23.41 11.62
N THR A 400 -16.00 -23.69 10.35
CA THR A 400 -15.61 -24.93 9.67
C THR A 400 -14.08 -25.06 9.56
N LEU A 401 -13.39 -23.97 9.18
CA LEU A 401 -11.94 -23.94 9.08
C LEU A 401 -11.27 -24.02 10.45
N GLN A 402 -11.83 -23.38 11.47
CA GLN A 402 -11.34 -23.46 12.85
C GLN A 402 -11.45 -24.89 13.38
N ARG A 403 -12.58 -25.54 13.17
CA ARG A 403 -12.76 -26.94 13.55
C ARG A 403 -11.77 -27.86 12.83
N TYR A 404 -11.54 -27.61 11.55
CA TYR A 404 -10.53 -28.35 10.79
C TYR A 404 -9.12 -28.16 11.35
N LYS A 405 -8.75 -26.93 11.72
CA LYS A 405 -7.46 -26.62 12.35
C LYS A 405 -7.26 -27.41 13.66
N GLU A 406 -8.30 -27.52 14.49
CA GLU A 406 -8.27 -28.32 15.72
C GLU A 406 -8.12 -29.84 15.45
N LEU A 407 -8.74 -30.32 14.39
CA LEU A 407 -8.67 -31.73 14.00
C LEU A 407 -7.34 -32.11 13.33
N GLN A 408 -6.60 -31.14 12.78
CA GLN A 408 -5.32 -31.43 12.11
C GLN A 408 -4.31 -32.14 13.02
N ASP A 409 -4.20 -31.75 14.28
CA ASP A 409 -3.29 -32.38 15.24
C ASP A 409 -3.71 -33.82 15.55
N ILE A 410 -5.01 -34.07 15.63
CA ILE A 410 -5.57 -35.42 15.83
C ILE A 410 -5.29 -36.27 14.59
N ILE A 411 -5.51 -35.74 13.39
CA ILE A 411 -5.27 -36.45 12.14
C ILE A 411 -3.79 -36.81 11.99
N ALA A 412 -2.88 -35.89 12.36
CA ALA A 412 -1.45 -36.11 12.28
C ALA A 412 -0.94 -37.22 13.19
N ILE A 413 -1.58 -37.42 14.36
CA ILE A 413 -1.17 -38.41 15.37
C ILE A 413 -1.89 -39.73 15.16
N LEU A 414 -3.19 -39.72 14.95
CA LEU A 414 -4.06 -40.91 14.96
C LEU A 414 -4.55 -41.34 13.59
N GLY A 415 -4.47 -40.45 12.58
CA GLY A 415 -5.00 -40.68 11.24
C GLY A 415 -6.49 -40.29 11.11
N MET A 416 -6.95 -40.22 9.85
CA MET A 416 -8.35 -39.85 9.50
C MET A 416 -9.39 -40.89 10.02
N ASP A 417 -8.99 -42.15 10.08
CA ASP A 417 -9.91 -43.26 10.39
C ASP A 417 -10.46 -43.21 11.82
N GLU A 418 -9.70 -42.60 12.75
CA GLU A 418 -10.08 -42.43 14.15
C GLU A 418 -11.10 -41.31 14.40
N LEU A 419 -11.37 -40.47 13.39
CA LEU A 419 -12.36 -39.40 13.50
C LEU A 419 -13.78 -39.95 13.44
N SER A 420 -14.70 -39.25 14.12
CA SER A 420 -16.14 -39.51 13.95
C SER A 420 -16.58 -39.21 12.50
N GLU A 421 -17.65 -39.84 12.03
CA GLU A 421 -18.18 -39.60 10.69
C GLU A 421 -18.56 -38.11 10.49
N GLU A 422 -19.02 -37.44 11.56
CA GLU A 422 -19.29 -36.00 11.53
C GLU A 422 -18.01 -35.19 11.34
N ASP A 423 -16.95 -35.49 12.10
CA ASP A 423 -15.65 -34.79 11.93
C ASP A 423 -14.99 -35.08 10.58
N LYS A 424 -15.10 -36.29 10.03
CA LYS A 424 -14.65 -36.61 8.68
C LYS A 424 -15.34 -35.74 7.64
N MET A 425 -16.66 -35.56 7.77
CA MET A 425 -17.42 -34.71 6.86
C MET A 425 -16.97 -33.24 6.97
N VAL A 426 -16.75 -32.73 8.20
CA VAL A 426 -16.22 -31.39 8.42
C VAL A 426 -14.85 -31.22 7.76
N VAL A 427 -13.94 -32.18 7.92
CA VAL A 427 -12.61 -32.13 7.30
C VAL A 427 -12.70 -32.10 5.78
N HIS A 428 -13.53 -32.95 5.17
CA HIS A 428 -13.70 -33.00 3.71
C HIS A 428 -14.25 -31.69 3.14
N ARG A 429 -15.25 -31.10 3.80
CA ARG A 429 -15.82 -29.81 3.39
C ARG A 429 -14.86 -28.65 3.65
N ALA A 430 -14.17 -28.64 4.80
CA ALA A 430 -13.17 -27.64 5.13
C ALA A 430 -12.03 -27.57 4.09
N ARG A 431 -11.54 -28.72 3.63
CA ARG A 431 -10.51 -28.78 2.57
C ARG A 431 -11.00 -28.22 1.25
N ARG A 432 -12.26 -28.50 0.86
CA ARG A 432 -12.89 -27.90 -0.32
C ARG A 432 -13.03 -26.39 -0.18
N VAL A 433 -13.55 -25.93 0.96
CA VAL A 433 -13.67 -24.51 1.30
C VAL A 433 -12.30 -23.81 1.22
N GLN A 434 -11.28 -24.39 1.85
CA GLN A 434 -9.93 -23.82 1.86
C GLN A 434 -9.37 -23.67 0.42
N ARG A 435 -9.54 -24.70 -0.42
CA ARG A 435 -9.12 -24.62 -1.82
C ARG A 435 -9.95 -23.66 -2.65
N PHE A 436 -11.26 -23.55 -2.39
CA PHE A 436 -12.13 -22.63 -3.11
C PHE A 436 -11.92 -21.16 -2.72
N LEU A 437 -11.27 -20.88 -1.58
CA LEU A 437 -10.79 -19.53 -1.26
C LEU A 437 -9.69 -19.05 -2.21
N SER A 438 -9.00 -19.97 -2.90
CA SER A 438 -8.05 -19.62 -3.96
C SER A 438 -8.76 -19.10 -5.22
N GLN A 439 -8.05 -18.26 -5.97
CA GLN A 439 -8.58 -17.60 -7.17
C GLN A 439 -7.45 -17.29 -8.15
N PRO A 440 -7.63 -17.50 -9.47
CA PRO A 440 -6.67 -17.04 -10.43
C PRO A 440 -6.71 -15.52 -10.58
N PHE A 441 -5.54 -14.90 -10.60
CA PHE A 441 -5.36 -13.46 -10.72
C PHE A 441 -5.00 -13.05 -12.14
N HIS A 442 -5.49 -11.90 -12.60
CA HIS A 442 -5.16 -11.34 -13.90
C HIS A 442 -3.65 -11.06 -14.03
N VAL A 443 -3.06 -10.50 -12.98
CA VAL A 443 -1.62 -10.17 -12.98
C VAL A 443 -0.72 -11.41 -12.92
N ALA A 444 -1.27 -12.58 -12.64
CA ALA A 444 -0.54 -13.85 -12.57
C ALA A 444 -0.78 -14.77 -13.78
N GLU A 445 -1.56 -14.35 -14.77
CA GLU A 445 -1.91 -15.17 -15.95
C GLU A 445 -0.68 -15.73 -16.67
N GLN A 446 0.35 -14.90 -16.86
CA GLN A 446 1.59 -15.31 -17.50
C GLN A 446 2.39 -16.39 -16.75
N PHE A 447 2.20 -16.50 -15.42
CA PHE A 447 2.89 -17.49 -14.59
C PHE A 447 2.06 -18.75 -14.39
N THR A 448 0.75 -18.61 -14.30
CA THR A 448 -0.16 -19.72 -13.98
C THR A 448 -0.75 -20.36 -15.22
N GLY A 449 -0.79 -19.65 -16.35
CA GLY A 449 -1.49 -20.05 -17.57
C GLY A 449 -3.02 -20.08 -17.42
N LEU A 450 -3.55 -19.54 -16.30
CA LEU A 450 -4.99 -19.47 -16.03
C LEU A 450 -5.46 -18.03 -16.20
N PRO A 451 -6.59 -17.80 -16.93
CA PRO A 451 -7.16 -16.46 -17.02
C PRO A 451 -7.64 -15.99 -15.65
N GLY A 452 -7.34 -14.74 -15.30
CA GLY A 452 -7.78 -14.12 -14.07
C GLY A 452 -9.29 -13.88 -14.05
N VAL A 453 -9.90 -13.95 -12.88
CA VAL A 453 -11.34 -13.81 -12.71
C VAL A 453 -11.66 -12.87 -11.54
N LEU A 454 -12.54 -11.90 -11.78
CA LEU A 454 -13.25 -11.14 -10.74
C LEU A 454 -14.50 -11.91 -10.36
N VAL A 455 -14.74 -12.10 -9.07
CA VAL A 455 -15.90 -12.83 -8.56
C VAL A 455 -16.79 -11.88 -7.78
N ASP A 456 -18.08 -11.87 -8.11
CA ASP A 456 -19.09 -11.10 -7.38
C ASP A 456 -19.33 -11.68 -5.98
N ILE A 457 -19.59 -10.81 -5.01
CA ILE A 457 -19.80 -11.23 -3.62
C ILE A 457 -21.04 -12.12 -3.45
N GLN A 458 -22.12 -11.87 -4.21
CA GLN A 458 -23.35 -12.67 -4.11
C GLN A 458 -23.12 -14.10 -4.64
N GLU A 459 -22.35 -14.21 -5.74
CA GLU A 459 -21.93 -15.53 -6.25
C GLU A 459 -21.01 -16.24 -5.24
N THR A 460 -20.09 -15.50 -4.61
CA THR A 460 -19.21 -16.02 -3.57
C THR A 460 -20.00 -16.57 -2.39
N ILE A 461 -20.92 -15.80 -1.82
CA ILE A 461 -21.75 -16.21 -0.67
C ILE A 461 -22.56 -17.47 -1.02
N LYS A 462 -23.23 -17.48 -2.17
CA LYS A 462 -24.01 -18.62 -2.64
C LYS A 462 -23.13 -19.88 -2.78
N ALA A 463 -21.98 -19.75 -3.43
CA ALA A 463 -21.08 -20.87 -3.68
C ALA A 463 -20.56 -21.48 -2.36
N PHE A 464 -20.12 -20.66 -1.40
CA PHE A 464 -19.63 -21.16 -0.11
C PHE A 464 -20.74 -21.81 0.72
N ASN A 465 -21.94 -21.24 0.75
CA ASN A 465 -23.08 -21.88 1.40
C ASN A 465 -23.39 -23.24 0.77
N ASP A 466 -23.44 -23.32 -0.55
CA ASP A 466 -23.71 -24.59 -1.27
C ASP A 466 -22.63 -25.64 -1.01
N ILE A 467 -21.36 -25.27 -0.89
CA ILE A 467 -20.26 -26.17 -0.51
C ILE A 467 -20.45 -26.66 0.93
N LEU A 468 -20.75 -25.76 1.86
CA LEU A 468 -20.96 -26.09 3.27
C LEU A 468 -22.22 -26.96 3.49
N ASP A 469 -23.23 -26.80 2.64
CA ASP A 469 -24.46 -27.62 2.64
C ASP A 469 -24.23 -29.00 2.01
N GLY A 470 -23.08 -29.25 1.36
CA GLY A 470 -22.69 -30.53 0.80
C GLY A 470 -23.19 -30.78 -0.61
N LYS A 471 -23.65 -29.78 -1.34
CA LYS A 471 -24.14 -29.93 -2.73
C LYS A 471 -23.09 -30.43 -3.71
N TYR A 472 -21.80 -30.26 -3.37
CA TYR A 472 -20.66 -30.60 -4.21
C TYR A 472 -19.73 -31.63 -3.58
N ASP A 473 -20.22 -32.40 -2.60
CA ASP A 473 -19.43 -33.43 -1.90
C ASP A 473 -18.94 -34.57 -2.83
N GLN A 474 -19.56 -34.75 -3.98
CA GLN A 474 -19.16 -35.74 -5.00
C GLN A 474 -17.88 -35.38 -5.74
N TYR A 475 -17.49 -34.10 -5.78
CA TYR A 475 -16.30 -33.67 -6.53
C TYR A 475 -15.04 -33.78 -5.67
N PRO A 476 -13.88 -34.15 -6.27
CA PRO A 476 -12.61 -34.21 -5.56
C PRO A 476 -12.13 -32.81 -5.14
N GLU A 477 -11.35 -32.73 -4.05
CA GLU A 477 -10.81 -31.46 -3.52
C GLU A 477 -10.04 -30.63 -4.55
N ALA A 478 -9.32 -31.33 -5.47
CA ALA A 478 -8.53 -30.67 -6.50
C ALA A 478 -9.37 -29.83 -7.47
N ALA A 479 -10.66 -30.17 -7.65
CA ALA A 479 -11.56 -29.43 -8.53
C ALA A 479 -11.86 -28.00 -8.01
N PHE A 480 -11.63 -27.71 -6.75
CA PHE A 480 -11.92 -26.44 -6.11
C PHE A 480 -10.72 -25.45 -6.14
N ASN A 481 -9.53 -25.93 -6.52
CA ASN A 481 -8.32 -25.13 -6.46
C ASN A 481 -8.21 -24.16 -7.65
N LEU A 482 -7.88 -22.88 -7.37
CA LEU A 482 -7.71 -21.83 -8.37
C LEU A 482 -8.92 -21.73 -9.33
N LYS A 483 -10.11 -21.63 -8.77
CA LYS A 483 -11.37 -21.46 -9.50
C LYS A 483 -11.97 -20.09 -9.23
N GLY A 484 -12.63 -19.52 -10.20
CA GLY A 484 -13.42 -18.30 -10.06
C GLY A 484 -14.74 -18.61 -9.39
N GLY A 485 -15.72 -19.03 -10.17
CA GLY A 485 -17.06 -19.39 -9.71
C GLY A 485 -17.24 -20.89 -9.42
N ILE A 486 -18.41 -21.22 -8.92
CA ILE A 486 -18.78 -22.63 -8.65
C ILE A 486 -18.95 -23.44 -9.93
N GLU A 487 -19.28 -22.81 -11.03
CA GLU A 487 -19.44 -23.45 -12.34
C GLU A 487 -18.12 -24.04 -12.85
N ASP A 488 -17.01 -23.33 -12.62
CA ASP A 488 -15.67 -23.82 -12.92
C ASP A 488 -15.30 -25.08 -12.11
N VAL A 489 -15.80 -25.17 -10.88
CA VAL A 489 -15.63 -26.33 -10.00
C VAL A 489 -16.38 -27.53 -10.55
N VAL A 490 -17.63 -27.32 -10.97
CA VAL A 490 -18.48 -28.36 -11.56
C VAL A 490 -17.84 -28.92 -12.83
N GLU A 491 -17.44 -28.05 -13.75
CA GLU A 491 -16.78 -28.46 -15.00
C GLU A 491 -15.49 -29.26 -14.72
N ALA A 492 -14.64 -28.76 -13.83
CA ALA A 492 -13.41 -29.46 -13.46
C ALA A 492 -13.68 -30.79 -12.75
N GLY A 493 -14.68 -30.82 -11.85
CA GLY A 493 -15.08 -32.01 -11.12
C GLY A 493 -15.63 -33.12 -12.03
N GLU A 494 -16.51 -32.77 -12.96
CA GLU A 494 -17.06 -33.71 -13.96
C GLU A 494 -15.96 -34.29 -14.84
N LYS A 495 -15.03 -33.44 -15.30
CA LYS A 495 -13.87 -33.90 -16.09
C LYS A 495 -13.01 -34.89 -15.30
N MET A 496 -12.66 -34.57 -14.05
CA MET A 496 -11.85 -35.45 -13.19
C MET A 496 -12.55 -36.78 -12.92
N LEU A 497 -13.88 -36.76 -12.72
CA LEU A 497 -14.66 -38.01 -12.53
C LEU A 497 -14.79 -38.85 -13.82
N ALA A 498 -14.74 -38.22 -14.97
CA ALA A 498 -14.77 -38.95 -16.28
C ALA A 498 -13.41 -39.56 -16.64
N GLU A 499 -12.30 -39.03 -16.10
CA GLU A 499 -10.95 -39.52 -16.31
C GLU A 499 -10.50 -40.57 -15.26
N ALA A 500 -11.24 -40.73 -14.15
CA ALA A 500 -10.99 -41.67 -13.04
C ALA A 500 -11.69 -43.01 -13.28
#